data_3fd1be7bb5c8fb7f0f876c7ad5c2ca41
#
_entry.id   3fd1be7bb5c8fb7f0f876c7ad5c2ca41
#
_cell.length_a   1.000
_cell.length_b   1.000
_cell.length_c   1.000
_cell.angle_alpha   90.00
_cell.angle_beta   90.00
_cell.angle_gamma   90.00
#
_symmetry.space_group_name_H-M   'P 1'
#
loop_
_entity.id
_entity.type
_entity.pdbx_description
1 polymer ?
#
loop_
_entity_poly.entity_id
_entity_poly.type
_entity_poly.pdbx_seq_one_letter_code
_entity_poly.pdbx_strand_id
1 'polypeptide(L)'
;PLLNEVMKKAGKMPQDLDAVAVTEGPGLAGALLVGNSVAYGIGLALDIPVVGIHHLEGHLLSSLLAEDKPTFPFIALLVSGGHTQIMEVRALGDYELLGETLDDAAGEAFDKTAQALGYSYPGGPAVSALAEKGRPGAIELPRPLIHAPNLDFSFSGLKTAVMNTVRKEPKPLSQEFKNNLARAFVDSVTDVLVTKCLKALKKTGNKSLVAAGGVSANKQLRARLTEACRRRGVKVFFPPQAL
;
A
#
# COMPACT_ATOMS: atom_id res chain seq x y z
N PRO A 1 -23.17 15.14 -6.65
CA PRO A 1 -22.35 16.37 -6.77
C PRO A 1 -21.11 16.11 -7.64
N LEU A 2 -20.26 15.11 -7.30
CA LEU A 2 -18.99 14.82 -7.99
C LEU A 2 -19.17 14.58 -9.50
N LEU A 3 -20.12 13.73 -9.90
CA LEU A 3 -20.40 13.45 -11.32
C LEU A 3 -20.72 14.72 -12.11
N ASN A 4 -21.62 15.56 -11.57
CA ASN A 4 -21.99 16.81 -12.22
C ASN A 4 -20.79 17.76 -12.38
N GLU A 5 -19.89 17.78 -11.39
CA GLU A 5 -18.67 18.57 -11.44
C GLU A 5 -17.71 18.05 -12.53
N VAL A 6 -17.50 16.73 -12.59
CA VAL A 6 -16.61 16.09 -13.58
C VAL A 6 -17.16 16.31 -14.99
N MET A 7 -18.46 16.08 -15.21
CA MET A 7 -19.09 16.29 -16.52
C MET A 7 -18.98 17.76 -16.97
N LYS A 8 -19.24 18.70 -16.05
CA LYS A 8 -19.07 20.13 -16.32
C LYS A 8 -17.63 20.50 -16.69
N LYS A 9 -16.63 19.97 -15.95
CA LYS A 9 -15.20 20.20 -16.24
C LYS A 9 -14.79 19.61 -17.58
N ALA A 10 -15.35 18.46 -17.95
CA ALA A 10 -15.10 17.82 -19.24
C ALA A 10 -15.84 18.48 -20.42
N GLY A 11 -16.79 19.38 -20.16
CA GLY A 11 -17.66 19.94 -21.20
C GLY A 11 -18.54 18.89 -21.88
N LYS A 12 -18.93 17.82 -21.13
CA LYS A 12 -19.69 16.68 -21.63
C LYS A 12 -21.06 16.57 -20.97
N MET A 13 -22.00 15.99 -21.70
CA MET A 13 -23.32 15.62 -21.21
C MET A 13 -23.36 14.11 -20.89
N PRO A 14 -24.27 13.66 -20.01
CA PRO A 14 -24.40 12.21 -19.72
C PRO A 14 -24.57 11.33 -20.97
N GLN A 15 -25.25 11.85 -21.99
CA GLN A 15 -25.48 11.16 -23.27
C GLN A 15 -24.22 10.98 -24.12
N ASP A 16 -23.11 11.66 -23.77
CA ASP A 16 -21.82 11.52 -24.44
C ASP A 16 -20.98 10.38 -23.86
N LEU A 17 -21.51 9.65 -22.86
CA LEU A 17 -20.82 8.53 -22.23
C LEU A 17 -21.03 7.25 -23.03
N ASP A 18 -19.93 6.54 -23.32
CA ASP A 18 -19.94 5.24 -23.99
C ASP A 18 -19.96 4.08 -22.99
N ALA A 19 -19.47 4.29 -21.77
CA ALA A 19 -19.42 3.29 -20.69
C ALA A 19 -19.21 3.96 -19.33
N VAL A 20 -19.47 3.21 -18.24
CA VAL A 20 -19.15 3.60 -16.88
C VAL A 20 -18.24 2.56 -16.25
N ALA A 21 -17.08 2.96 -15.72
CA ALA A 21 -16.24 2.12 -14.91
C ALA A 21 -16.46 2.43 -13.42
N VAL A 22 -16.61 1.40 -12.59
CA VAL A 22 -16.86 1.55 -11.15
C VAL A 22 -16.10 0.52 -10.34
N THR A 23 -15.57 0.91 -9.19
CA THR A 23 -14.95 -0.03 -8.26
C THR A 23 -16.01 -0.95 -7.62
N GLU A 24 -15.95 -2.25 -7.92
CA GLU A 24 -16.84 -3.26 -7.34
C GLU A 24 -16.33 -3.77 -5.98
N GLY A 25 -15.05 -3.71 -5.75
CA GLY A 25 -14.41 -4.18 -4.51
C GLY A 25 -12.88 -4.34 -4.67
N PRO A 26 -12.20 -4.64 -3.55
CA PRO A 26 -12.66 -4.49 -2.17
C PRO A 26 -12.73 -3.01 -1.73
N GLY A 27 -13.48 -2.76 -0.63
CA GLY A 27 -13.63 -1.40 -0.07
C GLY A 27 -14.71 -1.36 1.02
N LEU A 28 -14.98 -0.17 1.53
CA LEU A 28 -16.03 0.05 2.52
C LEU A 28 -17.41 -0.22 1.89
N ALA A 29 -18.16 -1.15 2.46
CA ALA A 29 -19.44 -1.64 1.93
C ALA A 29 -20.42 -0.49 1.59
N GLY A 30 -20.57 0.51 2.47
CA GLY A 30 -21.44 1.65 2.21
C GLY A 30 -20.99 2.51 1.02
N ALA A 31 -19.69 2.74 0.89
CA ALA A 31 -19.14 3.50 -0.24
C ALA A 31 -19.28 2.73 -1.56
N LEU A 32 -19.00 1.43 -1.54
CA LEU A 32 -19.19 0.55 -2.71
C LEU A 32 -20.65 0.50 -3.13
N LEU A 33 -21.57 0.33 -2.17
CA LEU A 33 -23.00 0.30 -2.45
C LEU A 33 -23.47 1.58 -3.16
N VAL A 34 -23.07 2.75 -2.65
CA VAL A 34 -23.44 4.04 -3.27
C VAL A 34 -22.83 4.17 -4.66
N GLY A 35 -21.53 3.89 -4.80
CA GLY A 35 -20.82 3.98 -6.08
C GLY A 35 -21.43 3.08 -7.14
N ASN A 36 -21.64 1.80 -6.81
CA ASN A 36 -22.23 0.81 -7.72
C ASN A 36 -23.68 1.15 -8.08
N SER A 37 -24.51 1.55 -7.08
CA SER A 37 -25.89 1.93 -7.36
C SER A 37 -26.00 3.09 -8.36
N VAL A 38 -25.14 4.09 -8.22
CA VAL A 38 -25.10 5.22 -9.15
C VAL A 38 -24.60 4.80 -10.52
N ALA A 39 -23.53 3.99 -10.60
CA ALA A 39 -22.97 3.53 -11.87
C ALA A 39 -23.96 2.67 -12.67
N TYR A 40 -24.56 1.68 -12.01
CA TYR A 40 -25.58 0.83 -12.65
C TYR A 40 -26.85 1.60 -13.00
N GLY A 41 -27.26 2.59 -12.19
CA GLY A 41 -28.37 3.48 -12.51
C GLY A 41 -28.11 4.31 -13.77
N ILE A 42 -26.88 4.82 -13.97
CA ILE A 42 -26.49 5.52 -15.22
C ILE A 42 -26.49 4.57 -16.39
N GLY A 43 -25.86 3.38 -16.23
CA GLY A 43 -25.81 2.36 -17.28
C GLY A 43 -27.20 1.98 -17.78
N LEU A 44 -28.14 1.73 -16.85
CA LEU A 44 -29.52 1.40 -17.18
C LEU A 44 -30.26 2.56 -17.87
N ALA A 45 -30.06 3.81 -17.39
CA ALA A 45 -30.77 4.96 -17.93
C ALA A 45 -30.29 5.37 -19.33
N LEU A 46 -29.03 5.10 -19.66
CA LEU A 46 -28.41 5.48 -20.93
C LEU A 46 -28.22 4.30 -21.89
N ASP A 47 -28.56 3.08 -21.45
CA ASP A 47 -28.34 1.83 -22.20
C ASP A 47 -26.85 1.65 -22.61
N ILE A 48 -25.94 1.89 -21.65
CA ILE A 48 -24.49 1.77 -21.86
C ILE A 48 -23.89 0.76 -20.88
N PRO A 49 -22.75 0.10 -21.24
CA PRO A 49 -22.12 -0.89 -20.38
C PRO A 49 -21.55 -0.28 -19.09
N VAL A 50 -21.67 -1.07 -18.01
CA VAL A 50 -21.00 -0.81 -16.74
C VAL A 50 -19.89 -1.84 -16.54
N VAL A 51 -18.66 -1.37 -16.32
CA VAL A 51 -17.47 -2.22 -16.14
C VAL A 51 -17.05 -2.19 -14.68
N GLY A 52 -17.12 -3.34 -14.01
CA GLY A 52 -16.64 -3.53 -12.66
C GLY A 52 -15.11 -3.56 -12.61
N ILE A 53 -14.53 -2.78 -11.72
CA ILE A 53 -13.07 -2.69 -11.54
C ILE A 53 -12.69 -3.19 -10.15
N HIS A 54 -11.74 -4.12 -10.10
CA HIS A 54 -11.16 -4.57 -8.85
C HIS A 54 -10.16 -3.53 -8.33
N HIS A 55 -10.41 -2.98 -7.13
CA HIS A 55 -9.61 -1.87 -6.57
C HIS A 55 -8.10 -2.18 -6.50
N LEU A 56 -7.75 -3.40 -6.09
CA LEU A 56 -6.35 -3.80 -5.95
C LEU A 56 -5.67 -3.95 -7.33
N GLU A 57 -6.43 -4.39 -8.33
CA GLU A 57 -5.96 -4.43 -9.72
C GLU A 57 -5.66 -3.01 -10.23
N GLY A 58 -6.52 -2.04 -9.92
CA GLY A 58 -6.27 -0.64 -10.21
C GLY A 58 -4.93 -0.15 -9.64
N HIS A 59 -4.61 -0.53 -8.41
CA HIS A 59 -3.30 -0.22 -7.82
C HIS A 59 -2.14 -0.93 -8.53
N LEU A 60 -2.29 -2.20 -8.91
CA LEU A 60 -1.25 -2.93 -9.63
C LEU A 60 -0.95 -2.30 -10.99
N LEU A 61 -2.01 -1.95 -11.72
CA LEU A 61 -1.93 -1.47 -13.10
C LEU A 61 -1.62 0.02 -13.19
N SER A 62 -1.75 0.80 -12.10
CA SER A 62 -1.46 2.23 -12.10
C SER A 62 -0.01 2.54 -12.54
N SER A 63 0.93 1.63 -12.29
CA SER A 63 2.31 1.76 -12.75
C SER A 63 2.46 1.70 -14.28
N LEU A 64 1.50 1.11 -14.98
CA LEU A 64 1.48 1.04 -16.47
C LEU A 64 1.09 2.36 -17.11
N LEU A 65 0.55 3.31 -16.34
CA LEU A 65 0.19 4.66 -16.80
C LEU A 65 1.39 5.63 -16.77
N ALA A 66 2.51 5.22 -16.16
CA ALA A 66 3.72 6.04 -16.14
C ALA A 66 4.46 5.97 -17.48
N GLU A 67 5.28 6.99 -17.80
CA GLU A 67 6.17 6.96 -18.97
C GLU A 67 7.18 5.80 -18.87
N ASP A 68 7.82 5.68 -17.70
CA ASP A 68 8.68 4.55 -17.36
C ASP A 68 7.84 3.47 -16.68
N LYS A 69 7.37 2.51 -17.46
CA LYS A 69 6.46 1.45 -17.04
C LYS A 69 7.12 0.07 -17.02
N PRO A 70 6.70 -0.82 -16.12
CA PRO A 70 7.17 -2.20 -16.10
C PRO A 70 6.69 -2.95 -17.33
N THR A 71 7.44 -4.00 -17.71
CA THR A 71 7.01 -5.01 -18.65
C THR A 71 6.66 -6.29 -17.91
N PHE A 72 5.67 -7.02 -18.41
CA PHE A 72 5.33 -8.34 -17.85
C PHE A 72 6.40 -9.40 -18.18
N PRO A 73 6.62 -10.38 -17.29
CA PRO A 73 6.08 -10.46 -15.94
C PRO A 73 6.86 -9.58 -14.95
N PHE A 74 6.21 -9.20 -13.86
CA PHE A 74 6.86 -8.48 -12.75
C PHE A 74 6.32 -8.93 -11.39
N ILE A 75 7.07 -8.67 -10.32
CA ILE A 75 6.59 -8.82 -8.94
C ILE A 75 5.91 -7.53 -8.52
N ALA A 76 4.75 -7.62 -7.89
CA ALA A 76 4.05 -6.51 -7.28
C ALA A 76 4.00 -6.65 -5.76
N LEU A 77 4.45 -5.61 -5.05
CA LEU A 77 4.18 -5.39 -3.64
C LEU A 77 3.01 -4.40 -3.53
N LEU A 78 1.86 -4.89 -3.12
CA LEU A 78 0.70 -4.06 -2.79
C LEU A 78 0.67 -3.84 -1.28
N VAL A 79 0.84 -2.59 -0.85
CA VAL A 79 0.94 -2.24 0.57
C VAL A 79 0.13 -0.99 0.89
N SER A 80 -1.06 -1.20 1.47
CA SER A 80 -2.06 -0.17 1.77
C SER A 80 -2.55 -0.24 3.21
N GLY A 81 -3.56 0.56 3.56
CA GLY A 81 -4.23 0.52 4.87
C GLY A 81 -4.85 -0.83 5.19
N GLY A 82 -5.45 -1.49 4.19
CA GLY A 82 -6.18 -2.75 4.40
C GLY A 82 -5.48 -3.99 3.83
N HIS A 83 -4.43 -3.83 3.01
CA HIS A 83 -3.81 -4.95 2.30
C HIS A 83 -2.30 -4.90 2.36
N THR A 84 -1.69 -6.08 2.49
CA THR A 84 -0.25 -6.28 2.31
C THR A 84 -0.06 -7.61 1.60
N GLN A 85 0.28 -7.56 0.31
CA GLN A 85 0.36 -8.71 -0.57
C GLN A 85 1.57 -8.63 -1.49
N ILE A 86 2.14 -9.77 -1.82
CA ILE A 86 3.11 -9.93 -2.91
C ILE A 86 2.48 -10.84 -3.97
N MET A 87 2.50 -10.38 -5.21
CA MET A 87 1.95 -11.09 -6.36
C MET A 87 2.97 -11.18 -7.48
N GLU A 88 2.90 -12.25 -8.26
CA GLU A 88 3.48 -12.28 -9.60
C GLU A 88 2.41 -11.87 -10.60
N VAL A 89 2.70 -10.86 -11.39
CA VAL A 89 1.83 -10.31 -12.43
C VAL A 89 2.40 -10.76 -13.77
N ARG A 90 1.77 -11.76 -14.40
CA ARG A 90 2.26 -12.36 -15.65
C ARG A 90 1.70 -11.66 -16.88
N ALA A 91 0.46 -11.22 -16.80
CA ALA A 91 -0.25 -10.46 -17.81
C ALA A 91 -1.44 -9.72 -17.16
N LEU A 92 -2.17 -8.93 -17.93
CA LEU A 92 -3.46 -8.38 -17.50
C LEU A 92 -4.42 -9.53 -17.20
N GLY A 93 -5.00 -9.56 -15.99
CA GLY A 93 -5.90 -10.60 -15.53
C GLY A 93 -5.22 -11.91 -15.10
N ASP A 94 -3.90 -12.06 -15.24
CA ASP A 94 -3.14 -13.23 -14.80
C ASP A 94 -2.21 -12.88 -13.63
N TYR A 95 -2.71 -13.12 -12.41
CA TYR A 95 -2.06 -12.79 -11.16
C TYR A 95 -1.92 -14.02 -10.27
N GLU A 96 -0.71 -14.27 -9.76
CA GLU A 96 -0.48 -15.31 -8.77
C GLU A 96 -0.14 -14.65 -7.42
N LEU A 97 -0.95 -14.91 -6.40
CA LEU A 97 -0.66 -14.50 -5.03
C LEU A 97 0.49 -15.35 -4.47
N LEU A 98 1.61 -14.72 -4.15
CA LEU A 98 2.80 -15.39 -3.62
C LEU A 98 2.86 -15.37 -2.09
N GLY A 99 2.23 -14.38 -1.47
CA GLY A 99 2.12 -14.22 -0.01
C GLY A 99 1.32 -12.98 0.36
N GLU A 100 0.70 -13.03 1.53
CA GLU A 100 -0.12 -11.94 2.07
C GLU A 100 0.01 -11.82 3.57
N THR A 101 -0.57 -10.77 4.16
CA THR A 101 -0.61 -10.66 5.60
C THR A 101 -1.60 -11.64 6.22
N LEU A 102 -1.18 -12.30 7.28
CA LEU A 102 -2.00 -13.26 8.04
C LEU A 102 -2.86 -12.57 9.11
N ASP A 103 -2.62 -11.28 9.33
CA ASP A 103 -3.29 -10.49 10.38
C ASP A 103 -3.42 -9.02 9.94
N ASP A 104 -2.90 -8.06 10.72
CA ASP A 104 -2.96 -6.64 10.37
C ASP A 104 -2.21 -6.33 9.06
N ALA A 105 -2.74 -5.43 8.24
CA ALA A 105 -1.99 -4.86 7.13
C ALA A 105 -0.91 -3.88 7.64
N ALA A 106 0.14 -3.68 6.85
CA ALA A 106 1.22 -2.75 7.19
C ALA A 106 0.71 -1.33 7.43
N GLY A 107 -0.22 -0.83 6.60
CA GLY A 107 -0.80 0.50 6.75
C GLY A 107 -1.64 0.63 8.02
N GLU A 108 -2.42 -0.38 8.38
CA GLU A 108 -3.12 -0.43 9.66
C GLU A 108 -2.14 -0.35 10.85
N ALA A 109 -1.01 -1.07 10.76
CA ALA A 109 0.03 -0.99 11.78
C ALA A 109 0.64 0.41 11.91
N PHE A 110 0.81 1.14 10.79
CA PHE A 110 1.19 2.56 10.79
C PHE A 110 0.15 3.42 11.51
N ASP A 111 -1.14 3.27 11.22
CA ASP A 111 -2.22 4.05 11.82
C ASP A 111 -2.33 3.80 13.33
N LYS A 112 -2.24 2.54 13.75
CA LYS A 112 -2.24 2.18 15.17
C LYS A 112 -1.00 2.68 15.92
N THR A 113 0.16 2.69 15.26
CA THR A 113 1.39 3.28 15.83
C THR A 113 1.25 4.79 15.98
N ALA A 114 0.72 5.49 14.99
CA ALA A 114 0.43 6.92 15.09
C ALA A 114 -0.52 7.23 16.25
N GLN A 115 -1.61 6.48 16.37
CA GLN A 115 -2.57 6.62 17.47
C GLN A 115 -1.92 6.41 18.83
N ALA A 116 -1.05 5.41 18.98
CA ALA A 116 -0.31 5.16 20.22
C ALA A 116 0.64 6.31 20.60
N LEU A 117 1.16 7.03 19.61
CA LEU A 117 2.01 8.22 19.78
C LEU A 117 1.22 9.52 19.94
N GLY A 118 -0.13 9.48 19.89
CA GLY A 118 -1.01 10.64 20.06
C GLY A 118 -1.28 11.44 18.77
N TYR A 119 -1.19 10.79 17.59
CA TYR A 119 -1.49 11.40 16.29
C TYR A 119 -2.79 10.85 15.71
N SER A 120 -3.47 11.67 14.91
CA SER A 120 -4.74 11.31 14.25
C SER A 120 -4.52 10.53 12.95
N TYR A 121 -5.60 9.96 12.44
CA TYR A 121 -5.67 9.34 11.11
C TYR A 121 -5.66 10.41 9.99
N PRO A 122 -4.98 10.17 8.85
CA PRO A 122 -4.14 9.00 8.54
C PRO A 122 -2.76 9.07 9.23
N GLY A 123 -2.33 7.95 9.83
CA GLY A 123 -1.14 7.90 10.67
C GLY A 123 0.19 7.79 9.91
N GLY A 124 0.15 7.24 8.69
CA GLY A 124 1.36 6.97 7.90
C GLY A 124 2.29 8.18 7.72
N PRO A 125 1.79 9.35 7.28
CA PRO A 125 2.60 10.56 7.13
C PRO A 125 3.24 11.02 8.43
N ALA A 126 2.49 11.00 9.55
CA ALA A 126 2.98 11.41 10.86
C ALA A 126 4.11 10.50 11.35
N VAL A 127 3.91 9.17 11.31
CA VAL A 127 4.93 8.20 11.71
C VAL A 127 6.18 8.31 10.84
N SER A 128 6.02 8.51 9.53
CA SER A 128 7.14 8.69 8.60
C SER A 128 7.96 9.94 8.93
N ALA A 129 7.30 11.07 9.21
CA ALA A 129 7.98 12.33 9.58
C ALA A 129 8.70 12.24 10.93
N LEU A 130 8.15 11.51 11.91
CA LEU A 130 8.81 11.24 13.17
C LEU A 130 10.05 10.35 12.98
N ALA A 131 9.91 9.29 12.16
CA ALA A 131 10.99 8.34 11.89
C ALA A 131 12.21 9.01 11.24
N GLU A 132 12.02 10.01 10.38
CA GLU A 132 13.11 10.79 9.77
C GLU A 132 14.00 11.49 10.84
N LYS A 133 13.44 11.81 12.01
CA LYS A 133 14.11 12.48 13.13
C LYS A 133 14.60 11.50 14.20
N GLY A 134 14.23 10.22 14.09
CA GLY A 134 14.59 9.20 15.06
C GLY A 134 15.98 8.64 14.83
N ARG A 135 16.61 8.20 15.93
CA ARG A 135 17.93 7.57 15.90
C ARG A 135 17.79 6.07 15.62
N PRO A 136 18.45 5.54 14.57
CA PRO A 136 18.46 4.10 14.28
C PRO A 136 19.01 3.30 15.46
N GLY A 137 18.38 2.17 15.80
CA GLY A 137 18.82 1.27 16.86
C GLY A 137 18.59 1.76 18.29
N ALA A 138 17.96 2.94 18.50
CA ALA A 138 17.66 3.44 19.84
C ALA A 138 16.60 2.60 20.58
N ILE A 139 15.68 2.00 19.82
CA ILE A 139 14.65 1.08 20.32
C ILE A 139 14.65 -0.14 19.39
N GLU A 140 14.53 -1.33 19.97
CA GLU A 140 14.41 -2.58 19.22
C GLU A 140 12.95 -3.02 19.17
N LEU A 141 12.47 -3.33 17.97
CA LEU A 141 11.16 -3.90 17.71
C LEU A 141 11.28 -5.19 16.90
N PRO A 142 10.34 -6.13 17.07
CA PRO A 142 10.37 -7.39 16.34
C PRO A 142 10.18 -7.20 14.84
N ARG A 143 10.67 -8.15 14.06
CA ARG A 143 10.48 -8.27 12.61
C ARG A 143 9.74 -9.58 12.32
N PRO A 144 8.41 -9.60 12.48
CA PRO A 144 7.65 -10.84 12.38
C PRO A 144 7.86 -11.53 11.02
N LEU A 145 7.94 -12.85 11.03
CA LEU A 145 8.07 -13.71 9.85
C LEU A 145 9.23 -13.39 8.88
N ILE A 146 10.18 -12.52 9.24
CA ILE A 146 11.26 -12.12 8.32
C ILE A 146 12.10 -13.32 7.84
N HIS A 147 12.28 -14.34 8.71
CA HIS A 147 13.04 -15.55 8.41
C HIS A 147 12.16 -16.73 7.97
N ALA A 148 10.82 -16.60 8.02
CA ALA A 148 9.91 -17.66 7.58
C ALA A 148 10.16 -18.00 6.10
N PRO A 149 10.04 -19.31 5.74
CA PRO A 149 10.31 -19.76 4.37
C PRO A 149 9.29 -19.26 3.34
N ASN A 150 8.05 -19.04 3.78
CA ASN A 150 6.97 -18.46 2.96
C ASN A 150 7.15 -16.96 2.74
N LEU A 151 6.26 -16.37 1.94
CA LEU A 151 6.26 -14.94 1.62
C LEU A 151 5.18 -14.16 2.39
N ASP A 152 4.53 -14.80 3.36
CA ASP A 152 3.50 -14.17 4.17
C ASP A 152 4.07 -13.14 5.14
N PHE A 153 3.22 -12.22 5.55
CA PHE A 153 3.51 -11.15 6.49
C PHE A 153 2.70 -11.31 7.78
N SER A 154 3.15 -10.63 8.83
CA SER A 154 2.39 -10.42 10.06
C SER A 154 2.84 -9.11 10.69
N PHE A 155 1.90 -8.30 11.14
CA PHE A 155 2.20 -7.02 11.78
C PHE A 155 1.49 -6.84 13.13
N SER A 156 0.57 -7.73 13.53
CA SER A 156 -0.12 -7.65 14.83
C SER A 156 0.84 -7.74 16.02
N GLY A 157 1.85 -8.63 15.92
CA GLY A 157 2.90 -8.74 16.93
C GLY A 157 3.77 -7.47 17.04
N LEU A 158 4.08 -6.84 15.91
CA LEU A 158 4.80 -5.57 15.88
C LEU A 158 3.97 -4.44 16.51
N LYS A 159 2.68 -4.34 16.18
CA LYS A 159 1.72 -3.41 16.80
C LYS A 159 1.69 -3.58 18.31
N THR A 160 1.57 -4.82 18.79
CA THR A 160 1.55 -5.13 20.22
C THR A 160 2.86 -4.71 20.90
N ALA A 161 4.01 -4.93 20.26
CA ALA A 161 5.31 -4.50 20.78
C ALA A 161 5.40 -2.98 20.91
N VAL A 162 4.92 -2.22 19.92
CA VAL A 162 4.82 -0.75 19.97
C VAL A 162 3.96 -0.32 21.17
N MET A 163 2.75 -0.88 21.30
CA MET A 163 1.84 -0.53 22.40
C MET A 163 2.46 -0.81 23.79
N ASN A 164 3.14 -1.94 23.93
CA ASN A 164 3.81 -2.30 25.17
C ASN A 164 4.99 -1.37 25.49
N THR A 165 5.75 -0.94 24.47
CA THR A 165 6.85 0.02 24.62
C THR A 165 6.31 1.38 25.06
N VAL A 166 5.22 1.87 24.45
CA VAL A 166 4.56 3.13 24.83
C VAL A 166 3.97 3.08 26.24
N ARG A 167 3.45 1.94 26.69
CA ARG A 167 2.90 1.77 28.05
C ARG A 167 3.95 1.86 29.14
N LYS A 168 5.18 1.42 28.86
CA LYS A 168 6.29 1.43 29.81
C LYS A 168 6.96 2.79 29.94
N GLU A 169 6.74 3.68 28.98
CA GLU A 169 7.37 5.00 28.94
C GLU A 169 6.62 6.00 29.84
N PRO A 170 7.33 6.81 30.64
CA PRO A 170 6.73 7.89 31.44
C PRO A 170 5.90 8.87 30.60
N LYS A 171 4.83 9.39 31.19
CA LYS A 171 3.95 10.36 30.55
C LYS A 171 4.21 11.77 31.08
N PRO A 172 4.14 12.81 30.22
CA PRO A 172 3.86 12.76 28.76
C PRO A 172 5.07 12.21 27.98
N LEU A 173 4.78 11.53 26.83
CA LEU A 173 5.83 10.99 25.97
C LEU A 173 6.73 12.12 25.45
N SER A 174 8.05 11.97 25.62
CA SER A 174 9.01 12.92 25.07
C SER A 174 9.03 12.87 23.53
N GLN A 175 9.40 13.97 22.90
CA GLN A 175 9.50 14.03 21.44
C GLN A 175 10.61 13.11 20.91
N GLU A 176 11.72 12.99 21.64
CA GLU A 176 12.80 12.06 21.29
C GLU A 176 12.33 10.61 21.29
N PHE A 177 11.60 10.19 22.35
CA PHE A 177 11.03 8.85 22.40
C PHE A 177 10.09 8.58 21.22
N LYS A 178 9.18 9.52 20.90
CA LYS A 178 8.27 9.40 19.77
C LYS A 178 9.03 9.21 18.45
N ASN A 179 10.07 10.01 18.23
CA ASN A 179 10.89 9.92 17.04
C ASN A 179 11.63 8.56 16.95
N ASN A 180 12.23 8.11 18.06
CA ASN A 180 12.99 6.87 18.11
C ASN A 180 12.08 5.64 17.95
N LEU A 181 10.88 5.64 18.56
CA LEU A 181 9.92 4.55 18.40
C LEU A 181 9.36 4.49 16.97
N ALA A 182 9.02 5.64 16.39
CA ALA A 182 8.59 5.71 14.99
C ALA A 182 9.70 5.21 14.04
N ARG A 183 10.97 5.56 14.31
CA ARG A 183 12.10 5.07 13.54
C ARG A 183 12.24 3.55 13.62
N ALA A 184 12.21 3.00 14.81
CA ALA A 184 12.29 1.55 15.03
C ALA A 184 11.15 0.80 14.33
N PHE A 185 9.93 1.36 14.37
CA PHE A 185 8.76 0.81 13.69
C PHE A 185 8.94 0.80 12.17
N VAL A 186 9.30 1.94 11.57
CA VAL A 186 9.53 2.04 10.12
C VAL A 186 10.67 1.13 9.67
N ASP A 187 11.75 1.03 10.45
CA ASP A 187 12.85 0.09 10.19
C ASP A 187 12.34 -1.35 10.16
N SER A 188 11.54 -1.76 11.16
CA SER A 188 11.01 -3.14 11.25
C SER A 188 10.09 -3.48 10.07
N VAL A 189 9.13 -2.61 9.76
CA VAL A 189 8.23 -2.81 8.60
C VAL A 189 9.02 -2.89 7.30
N THR A 190 9.93 -1.95 7.10
CA THR A 190 10.74 -1.88 5.88
C THR A 190 11.63 -3.11 5.71
N ASP A 191 12.27 -3.58 6.80
CA ASP A 191 13.09 -4.79 6.76
C ASP A 191 12.30 -6.02 6.30
N VAL A 192 11.09 -6.20 6.84
CA VAL A 192 10.20 -7.31 6.48
C VAL A 192 9.78 -7.19 5.01
N LEU A 193 9.26 -6.04 4.59
CA LEU A 193 8.77 -5.84 3.22
C LEU A 193 9.88 -6.05 2.19
N VAL A 194 11.05 -5.42 2.39
CA VAL A 194 12.20 -5.55 1.47
C VAL A 194 12.67 -7.01 1.39
N THR A 195 12.82 -7.67 2.55
CA THR A 195 13.29 -9.07 2.58
C THR A 195 12.35 -10.00 1.82
N LYS A 196 11.04 -9.87 2.01
CA LYS A 196 10.05 -10.70 1.32
C LYS A 196 10.00 -10.41 -0.19
N CYS A 197 10.10 -9.14 -0.60
CA CYS A 197 10.22 -8.79 -2.03
C CYS A 197 11.44 -9.44 -2.67
N LEU A 198 12.60 -9.37 -2.01
CA LEU A 198 13.82 -10.00 -2.53
C LEU A 198 13.72 -11.52 -2.61
N LYS A 199 13.03 -12.17 -1.64
CA LYS A 199 12.73 -13.60 -1.71
C LYS A 199 11.81 -13.94 -2.88
N ALA A 200 10.75 -13.14 -3.12
CA ALA A 200 9.85 -13.31 -4.25
C ALA A 200 10.58 -13.20 -5.59
N LEU A 201 11.38 -12.14 -5.77
CA LEU A 201 12.20 -11.94 -6.96
C LEU A 201 13.18 -13.10 -7.20
N LYS A 202 13.79 -13.63 -6.12
CA LYS A 202 14.69 -14.80 -6.24
C LYS A 202 13.91 -16.08 -6.62
N LYS A 203 12.71 -16.28 -6.06
CA LYS A 203 11.86 -17.44 -6.34
C LYS A 203 11.39 -17.48 -7.78
N THR A 204 11.00 -16.34 -8.33
CA THR A 204 10.39 -16.22 -9.66
C THR A 204 11.39 -15.90 -10.78
N GLY A 205 12.56 -15.36 -10.45
CA GLY A 205 13.55 -14.90 -11.43
C GLY A 205 13.22 -13.54 -12.08
N ASN A 206 12.12 -12.91 -11.69
CA ASN A 206 11.70 -11.62 -12.25
C ASN A 206 12.74 -10.52 -12.03
N LYS A 207 12.83 -9.59 -12.99
CA LYS A 207 13.77 -8.45 -12.99
C LYS A 207 13.10 -7.10 -12.78
N SER A 208 11.79 -7.10 -12.54
CA SER A 208 10.99 -5.91 -12.29
C SER A 208 10.18 -6.08 -11.00
N LEU A 209 10.14 -5.02 -10.18
CA LEU A 209 9.31 -4.91 -8.97
C LEU A 209 8.46 -3.65 -9.06
N VAL A 210 7.17 -3.79 -8.87
CA VAL A 210 6.24 -2.67 -8.67
C VAL A 210 5.89 -2.58 -7.19
N ALA A 211 5.98 -1.40 -6.59
CA ALA A 211 5.50 -1.16 -5.22
C ALA A 211 4.37 -0.13 -5.25
N ALA A 212 3.15 -0.56 -4.93
CA ALA A 212 1.93 0.23 -5.01
C ALA A 212 1.18 0.27 -3.66
N GLY A 213 0.22 1.19 -3.54
CA GLY A 213 -0.56 1.45 -2.33
C GLY A 213 0.06 2.53 -1.44
N GLY A 214 -0.72 3.06 -0.49
CA GLY A 214 -0.35 4.24 0.30
C GLY A 214 0.96 4.13 1.09
N VAL A 215 1.29 2.95 1.62
CA VAL A 215 2.56 2.73 2.35
C VAL A 215 3.76 2.78 1.41
N SER A 216 3.59 2.51 0.11
CA SER A 216 4.67 2.61 -0.88
C SER A 216 5.18 4.05 -1.07
N ALA A 217 4.45 5.06 -0.59
CA ALA A 217 4.90 6.45 -0.56
C ALA A 217 5.96 6.73 0.52
N ASN A 218 6.18 5.81 1.49
CA ASN A 218 7.19 5.98 2.52
C ASN A 218 8.59 6.06 1.91
N LYS A 219 9.28 7.18 2.15
CA LYS A 219 10.60 7.47 1.55
C LYS A 219 11.67 6.42 1.90
N GLN A 220 11.67 5.94 3.16
CA GLN A 220 12.64 4.94 3.59
C GLN A 220 12.41 3.60 2.89
N LEU A 221 11.16 3.16 2.75
CA LEU A 221 10.81 1.96 2.01
C LEU A 221 11.26 2.07 0.54
N ARG A 222 10.95 3.19 -0.11
CA ARG A 222 11.37 3.46 -1.50
C ARG A 222 12.88 3.38 -1.65
N ALA A 223 13.61 4.10 -0.82
CA ALA A 223 15.08 4.13 -0.89
C ALA A 223 15.68 2.72 -0.70
N ARG A 224 15.19 1.96 0.29
CA ARG A 224 15.70 0.62 0.59
C ARG A 224 15.33 -0.41 -0.47
N LEU A 225 14.10 -0.38 -1.00
CA LEU A 225 13.71 -1.24 -2.13
C LEU A 225 14.57 -0.95 -3.36
N THR A 226 14.72 0.33 -3.72
CA THR A 226 15.52 0.75 -4.87
C THR A 226 16.96 0.26 -4.74
N GLU A 227 17.62 0.51 -3.62
CA GLU A 227 19.01 0.11 -3.42
C GLU A 227 19.19 -1.41 -3.37
N ALA A 228 18.30 -2.13 -2.67
CA ALA A 228 18.39 -3.59 -2.57
C ALA A 228 18.14 -4.29 -3.92
N CYS A 229 17.25 -3.76 -4.73
CA CYS A 229 16.94 -4.27 -6.07
C CYS A 229 18.04 -3.90 -7.07
N ARG A 230 18.58 -2.66 -7.03
CA ARG A 230 19.68 -2.22 -7.87
C ARG A 230 20.89 -3.16 -7.76
N ARG A 231 21.26 -3.58 -6.54
CA ARG A 231 22.36 -4.55 -6.30
C ARG A 231 22.13 -5.91 -6.94
N ARG A 232 20.90 -6.22 -7.36
CA ARG A 232 20.50 -7.50 -7.99
C ARG A 232 20.13 -7.36 -9.47
N GLY A 233 20.35 -6.19 -10.06
CA GLY A 233 19.96 -5.90 -11.43
C GLY A 233 18.43 -5.94 -11.64
N VAL A 234 17.65 -5.60 -10.60
CA VAL A 234 16.19 -5.52 -10.64
C VAL A 234 15.78 -4.05 -10.67
N LYS A 235 14.89 -3.69 -11.59
CA LYS A 235 14.30 -2.36 -11.67
C LYS A 235 13.06 -2.25 -10.79
N VAL A 236 12.94 -1.13 -10.04
CA VAL A 236 11.79 -0.86 -9.17
C VAL A 236 10.96 0.26 -9.75
N PHE A 237 9.65 0.06 -9.79
CA PHE A 237 8.68 1.03 -10.28
C PHE A 237 7.73 1.42 -9.14
N PHE A 238 7.41 2.69 -9.09
CA PHE A 238 6.43 3.24 -8.16
C PHE A 238 5.39 4.01 -8.98
N PRO A 239 4.10 3.77 -8.78
CA PRO A 239 3.08 4.58 -9.42
C PRO A 239 3.30 6.08 -9.17
N PRO A 240 2.96 6.95 -10.13
CA PRO A 240 2.97 8.40 -9.93
C PRO A 240 2.09 8.77 -8.73
N GLN A 241 2.53 9.73 -7.91
CA GLN A 241 1.77 10.15 -6.72
C GLN A 241 0.48 10.91 -7.04
N ALA A 242 0.29 11.29 -8.30
CA ALA A 242 -0.90 12.00 -8.79
C ALA A 242 -2.02 11.08 -9.28
N LEU A 243 -1.82 9.76 -9.24
CA LEU A 243 -2.78 8.74 -9.67
C LEU A 243 -3.41 8.00 -8.50
#